data_1ea27579f6ef358e6a64b6c935828ddd
#
_entry.id   1ea27579f6ef358e6a64b6c935828ddd
#
_cell.length_a   1.000
_cell.length_b   1.000
_cell.length_c   1.000
_cell.angle_alpha   90.00
_cell.angle_beta   90.00
_cell.angle_gamma   90.00
#
_symmetry.space_group_name_H-M   'P 1'
#
loop_
_entity.id
_entity.type
_entity.pdbx_description
1 polymer ?
#
loop_
_entity_poly.entity_id
_entity_poly.type
_entity_poly.pdbx_seq_one_letter_code
_entity_poly.pdbx_strand_id
1 'polypeptide(L)'
;MDNFKINNLLVPLDGSTLAESVLPVVGKLAKKINASVTFIHVVEKDAPEKIHGEKHLTAPDEAEKYLKSIAAMDYFSGISIHIHVHETSVKDVSQSIFEHVKELNQDLVVMCTHGSSGFHGMFFGSIAQQVISLGNVPVLLIRPGQKKSTSNCNLETFLIPLDGNPEHEHVLHYASVIAKMCGAAIHLLIAVPDFGSMSGLITVVNRILPGTTSKMMDMIVPDAKEYLKQLQEKLILSGIKTTFSISRNNPAKAISDTAKKVKADLIVLATHGTKGAEAFWEGSVTPKISKSCNLPLLLVSVRK
;
A
#
# COMPACT_ATOMS: atom_id res chain seq x y z
N MET A 1 15.23 -6.95 18.12
CA MET A 1 14.32 -6.24 17.17
C MET A 1 15.22 -5.43 16.27
N ASP A 2 15.26 -5.78 14.99
CA ASP A 2 16.11 -5.08 14.04
C ASP A 2 15.76 -3.60 14.00
N ASN A 3 16.78 -2.76 13.94
CA ASN A 3 16.67 -1.29 13.93
C ASN A 3 16.19 -0.80 12.54
N PHE A 4 15.17 -1.47 11.97
CA PHE A 4 14.59 -1.06 10.70
C PHE A 4 14.04 0.36 10.83
N LYS A 5 14.46 1.24 9.94
CA LYS A 5 13.98 2.61 9.80
C LYS A 5 13.69 2.89 8.35
N ILE A 6 12.75 3.77 8.10
CA ILE A 6 12.51 4.28 6.75
C ILE A 6 13.19 5.64 6.66
N ASN A 7 14.33 5.66 6.00
CA ASN A 7 15.14 6.87 5.82
C ASN A 7 15.11 7.39 4.38
N ASN A 8 14.80 6.50 3.40
CA ASN A 8 14.92 6.81 1.98
C ASN A 8 13.66 6.37 1.23
N LEU A 9 13.00 7.31 0.57
CA LEU A 9 11.80 7.10 -0.22
C LEU A 9 12.14 7.15 -1.71
N LEU A 10 11.78 6.13 -2.49
CA LEU A 10 11.87 6.13 -3.95
C LEU A 10 10.52 6.51 -4.56
N VAL A 11 10.52 7.49 -5.44
CA VAL A 11 9.31 7.97 -6.11
C VAL A 11 9.53 7.94 -7.63
N PRO A 12 9.08 6.89 -8.31
CA PRO A 12 9.10 6.81 -9.76
C PRO A 12 8.09 7.80 -10.37
N LEU A 13 8.56 8.59 -11.34
CA LEU A 13 7.76 9.60 -12.06
C LEU A 13 7.97 9.45 -13.58
N ASP A 14 6.88 9.51 -14.33
CA ASP A 14 6.86 9.34 -15.78
C ASP A 14 6.56 10.66 -16.54
N GLY A 15 6.45 11.78 -15.82
CA GLY A 15 6.12 13.09 -16.37
C GLY A 15 4.63 13.38 -16.42
N SER A 16 3.76 12.42 -16.06
CA SER A 16 2.32 12.63 -16.07
C SER A 16 1.82 13.29 -14.76
N THR A 17 0.79 14.13 -14.87
CA THR A 17 0.08 14.67 -13.71
C THR A 17 -0.52 13.58 -12.82
N LEU A 18 -0.75 12.40 -13.40
CA LEU A 18 -1.20 11.22 -12.68
C LEU A 18 -0.12 10.74 -11.69
N ALA A 19 1.12 10.60 -12.16
CA ALA A 19 2.25 10.23 -11.30
C ALA A 19 2.51 11.30 -10.23
N GLU A 20 2.35 12.57 -10.57
CA GLU A 20 2.52 13.69 -9.64
C GLU A 20 1.50 13.72 -8.49
N SER A 21 0.39 12.99 -8.60
CA SER A 21 -0.62 12.91 -7.55
C SER A 21 -0.09 12.40 -6.20
N VAL A 22 1.07 11.74 -6.18
CA VAL A 22 1.72 11.25 -4.96
C VAL A 22 2.46 12.34 -4.19
N LEU A 23 2.88 13.43 -4.85
CA LEU A 23 3.81 14.42 -4.31
C LEU A 23 3.37 15.05 -2.97
N PRO A 24 2.09 15.44 -2.77
CA PRO A 24 1.66 16.00 -1.50
C PRO A 24 1.80 15.01 -0.33
N VAL A 25 1.53 13.70 -0.57
CA VAL A 25 1.65 12.66 0.45
C VAL A 25 3.12 12.36 0.73
N VAL A 26 3.95 12.29 -0.31
CA VAL A 26 5.41 12.09 -0.20
C VAL A 26 6.03 13.21 0.65
N GLY A 27 5.73 14.48 0.36
CA GLY A 27 6.25 15.60 1.12
C GLY A 27 5.84 15.57 2.60
N LYS A 28 4.57 15.27 2.89
CA LYS A 28 4.09 15.09 4.27
C LYS A 28 4.78 13.93 4.99
N LEU A 29 4.86 12.77 4.33
CA LEU A 29 5.49 11.58 4.90
C LEU A 29 6.97 11.84 5.18
N ALA A 30 7.72 12.31 4.19
CA ALA A 30 9.14 12.57 4.31
C ALA A 30 9.45 13.55 5.46
N LYS A 31 8.67 14.64 5.60
CA LYS A 31 8.80 15.59 6.73
C LYS A 31 8.52 14.93 8.07
N LYS A 32 7.44 14.13 8.17
CA LYS A 32 7.07 13.48 9.45
C LYS A 32 8.10 12.47 9.92
N ILE A 33 8.70 11.72 9.00
CA ILE A 33 9.65 10.66 9.35
C ILE A 33 11.11 11.08 9.17
N ASN A 34 11.36 12.32 8.76
CA ASN A 34 12.70 12.86 8.47
C ASN A 34 13.48 12.01 7.46
N ALA A 35 12.81 11.61 6.37
CA ALA A 35 13.38 10.79 5.31
C ALA A 35 13.84 11.66 4.13
N SER A 36 14.87 11.18 3.41
CA SER A 36 15.22 11.70 2.10
C SER A 36 14.25 11.15 1.02
N VAL A 37 14.19 11.85 -0.10
CA VAL A 37 13.36 11.44 -1.25
C VAL A 37 14.23 11.35 -2.49
N THR A 38 14.18 10.23 -3.18
CA THR A 38 14.79 10.05 -4.50
C THR A 38 13.69 10.02 -5.55
N PHE A 39 13.66 11.04 -6.42
CA PHE A 39 12.85 11.00 -7.63
C PHE A 39 13.59 10.25 -8.72
N ILE A 40 12.95 9.25 -9.31
CA ILE A 40 13.53 8.46 -10.38
C ILE A 40 12.65 8.52 -11.63
N HIS A 41 13.30 8.69 -12.77
CA HIS A 41 12.73 8.45 -14.09
C HIS A 41 13.51 7.37 -14.81
N VAL A 42 12.79 6.42 -15.41
CA VAL A 42 13.39 5.34 -16.21
C VAL A 42 13.02 5.56 -17.67
N VAL A 43 14.02 5.75 -18.54
CA VAL A 43 13.80 5.91 -19.96
C VAL A 43 13.35 4.58 -20.55
N GLU A 44 12.11 4.54 -21.06
CA GLU A 44 11.51 3.35 -21.65
C GLU A 44 11.93 3.22 -23.12
N LYS A 45 12.32 2.00 -23.52
CA LYS A 45 12.64 1.68 -24.90
C LYS A 45 11.35 1.57 -25.72
N ASP A 46 11.34 2.16 -26.90
CA ASP A 46 10.17 2.18 -27.78
C ASP A 46 8.91 2.78 -27.12
N ALA A 47 9.14 3.76 -26.23
CA ALA A 47 8.10 4.42 -25.49
C ALA A 47 7.06 5.09 -26.40
N PRO A 48 5.75 5.06 -26.07
CA PRO A 48 4.75 5.81 -26.80
C PRO A 48 5.00 7.33 -26.65
N GLU A 49 4.69 8.12 -27.67
CA GLU A 49 4.82 9.57 -27.60
C GLU A 49 4.01 10.21 -26.47
N LYS A 50 2.93 9.56 -26.07
CA LYS A 50 2.04 10.03 -25.02
C LYS A 50 1.75 8.95 -24.00
N ILE A 51 1.82 9.30 -22.72
CA ILE A 51 1.38 8.50 -21.59
C ILE A 51 0.25 9.24 -20.88
N HIS A 52 -0.86 8.56 -20.61
CA HIS A 52 -2.06 9.16 -19.99
C HIS A 52 -2.59 10.44 -20.68
N GLY A 53 -2.34 10.57 -22.00
CA GLY A 53 -2.73 11.76 -22.80
C GLY A 53 -1.72 12.91 -22.75
N GLU A 54 -0.65 12.81 -21.99
CA GLU A 54 0.43 13.79 -21.84
C GLU A 54 1.70 13.34 -22.60
N LYS A 55 2.61 14.27 -22.90
CA LYS A 55 3.88 13.95 -23.58
C LYS A 55 4.71 13.05 -22.67
N HIS A 56 5.15 11.92 -23.20
CA HIS A 56 6.05 11.02 -22.47
C HIS A 56 7.49 11.58 -22.48
N LEU A 57 8.20 11.45 -21.35
CA LEU A 57 9.59 11.84 -21.23
C LEU A 57 10.48 10.72 -21.80
N THR A 58 10.98 10.92 -23.01
CA THR A 58 11.81 9.93 -23.72
C THR A 58 13.29 10.29 -23.78
N ALA A 59 13.65 11.52 -23.41
CA ALA A 59 15.02 12.03 -23.41
C ALA A 59 15.53 12.24 -21.95
N PRO A 60 16.74 11.78 -21.63
CA PRO A 60 17.31 11.94 -20.28
C PRO A 60 17.37 13.41 -19.81
N ASP A 61 17.77 14.33 -20.69
CA ASP A 61 17.85 15.76 -20.36
C ASP A 61 16.47 16.37 -20.03
N GLU A 62 15.42 15.96 -20.73
CA GLU A 62 14.05 16.39 -20.43
C GLU A 62 13.60 15.83 -19.08
N ALA A 63 13.87 14.56 -18.83
CA ALA A 63 13.56 13.91 -17.57
C ALA A 63 14.27 14.55 -16.38
N GLU A 64 15.56 14.88 -16.53
CA GLU A 64 16.32 15.55 -15.48
C GLU A 64 15.76 16.95 -15.16
N LYS A 65 15.44 17.75 -16.20
CA LYS A 65 14.81 19.07 -16.03
C LYS A 65 13.46 18.96 -15.33
N TYR A 66 12.66 17.98 -15.72
CA TYR A 66 11.38 17.72 -15.10
C TYR A 66 11.54 17.37 -13.62
N LEU A 67 12.40 16.39 -13.26
CA LEU A 67 12.62 16.01 -11.88
C LEU A 67 13.17 17.16 -11.02
N LYS A 68 14.02 18.02 -11.57
CA LYS A 68 14.49 19.25 -10.91
C LYS A 68 13.33 20.21 -10.63
N SER A 69 12.38 20.35 -11.55
CA SER A 69 11.20 21.19 -11.33
C SER A 69 10.29 20.65 -10.22
N ILE A 70 10.12 19.32 -10.16
CA ILE A 70 9.40 18.64 -9.06
C ILE A 70 10.10 18.86 -7.71
N ALA A 71 11.42 18.70 -7.66
CA ALA A 71 12.21 18.90 -6.45
C ALA A 71 12.12 20.33 -5.90
N ALA A 72 11.89 21.32 -6.75
CA ALA A 72 11.72 22.71 -6.36
C ALA A 72 10.34 23.09 -5.82
N MET A 73 9.37 22.15 -5.82
CA MET A 73 8.03 22.43 -5.31
C MET A 73 8.02 22.60 -3.78
N ASP A 74 7.13 23.44 -3.27
CA ASP A 74 6.99 23.78 -1.84
C ASP A 74 6.78 22.55 -0.94
N TYR A 75 6.23 21.46 -1.48
CA TYR A 75 6.07 20.20 -0.74
C TYR A 75 7.39 19.68 -0.17
N PHE A 76 8.50 19.96 -0.83
CA PHE A 76 9.83 19.40 -0.55
C PHE A 76 10.77 20.37 0.14
N SER A 77 10.29 21.55 0.49
CA SER A 77 11.09 22.51 1.27
C SER A 77 11.58 21.89 2.59
N GLY A 78 12.90 21.88 2.79
CA GLY A 78 13.55 21.31 3.97
C GLY A 78 13.73 19.79 3.95
N ILE A 79 13.45 19.12 2.83
CA ILE A 79 13.68 17.70 2.64
C ILE A 79 14.95 17.49 1.80
N SER A 80 15.76 16.49 2.15
CA SER A 80 16.88 16.06 1.30
C SER A 80 16.35 15.35 0.05
N ILE A 81 16.59 15.92 -1.13
CA ILE A 81 16.11 15.40 -2.41
C ILE A 81 17.29 14.92 -3.25
N HIS A 82 17.13 13.74 -3.81
CA HIS A 82 18.01 13.16 -4.82
C HIS A 82 17.24 12.99 -6.12
N ILE A 83 17.92 13.14 -7.25
CA ILE A 83 17.36 12.96 -8.57
C ILE A 83 18.18 11.89 -9.28
N HIS A 84 17.49 10.92 -9.88
CA HIS A 84 18.11 9.87 -10.66
C HIS A 84 17.36 9.67 -11.97
N VAL A 85 18.07 9.70 -13.09
CA VAL A 85 17.55 9.34 -14.41
C VAL A 85 18.29 8.10 -14.89
N HIS A 86 17.55 7.01 -15.12
CA HIS A 86 18.13 5.83 -15.76
C HIS A 86 18.18 6.08 -17.27
N GLU A 87 19.35 6.47 -17.77
CA GLU A 87 19.56 6.98 -19.13
C GLU A 87 19.50 5.89 -20.20
N THR A 88 19.88 4.66 -19.85
CA THR A 88 19.84 3.53 -20.79
C THR A 88 18.41 3.05 -20.95
N SER A 89 17.89 3.14 -22.19
CA SER A 89 16.49 2.74 -22.43
C SER A 89 16.28 1.25 -22.17
N VAL A 90 15.28 0.94 -21.33
CA VAL A 90 14.93 -0.44 -20.92
C VAL A 90 13.56 -0.85 -21.45
N LYS A 91 13.35 -2.16 -21.63
CA LYS A 91 12.03 -2.70 -21.98
C LYS A 91 11.16 -2.95 -20.75
N ASP A 92 11.77 -3.27 -19.60
CA ASP A 92 11.09 -3.56 -18.35
C ASP A 92 11.39 -2.46 -17.32
N VAL A 93 10.54 -1.44 -17.31
CA VAL A 93 10.61 -0.31 -16.37
C VAL A 93 10.45 -0.79 -14.92
N SER A 94 9.62 -1.80 -14.67
CA SER A 94 9.35 -2.32 -13.33
C SER A 94 10.58 -3.00 -12.74
N GLN A 95 11.26 -3.80 -13.55
CA GLN A 95 12.52 -4.45 -13.17
C GLN A 95 13.60 -3.40 -12.87
N SER A 96 13.71 -2.36 -13.71
CA SER A 96 14.66 -1.28 -13.50
C SER A 96 14.39 -0.53 -12.19
N ILE A 97 13.13 -0.18 -11.89
CA ILE A 97 12.76 0.42 -10.60
C ILE A 97 13.18 -0.48 -9.43
N PHE A 98 12.91 -1.78 -9.53
CA PHE A 98 13.25 -2.75 -8.49
C PHE A 98 14.77 -2.86 -8.25
N GLU A 99 15.57 -2.81 -9.29
CA GLU A 99 17.04 -2.81 -9.20
C GLU A 99 17.56 -1.55 -8.50
N HIS A 100 17.01 -0.39 -8.85
CA HIS A 100 17.37 0.89 -8.23
C HIS A 100 16.94 1.00 -6.75
N VAL A 101 15.89 0.28 -6.32
CA VAL A 101 15.57 0.16 -4.89
C VAL A 101 16.76 -0.33 -4.09
N LYS A 102 17.48 -1.34 -4.61
CA LYS A 102 18.66 -1.91 -3.94
C LYS A 102 19.89 -1.04 -4.13
N GLU A 103 20.14 -0.60 -5.37
CA GLU A 103 21.31 0.21 -5.73
C GLU A 103 21.36 1.53 -4.94
N LEU A 104 20.22 2.19 -4.80
CA LEU A 104 20.08 3.45 -4.10
C LEU A 104 19.68 3.30 -2.62
N ASN A 105 19.68 2.07 -2.08
CA ASN A 105 19.33 1.76 -0.69
C ASN A 105 18.01 2.38 -0.25
N GLN A 106 16.94 2.14 -1.02
CA GLN A 106 15.62 2.70 -0.73
C GLN A 106 14.82 1.78 0.19
N ASP A 107 14.09 2.38 1.14
CA ASP A 107 13.35 1.65 2.18
C ASP A 107 11.86 1.54 1.88
N LEU A 108 11.32 2.42 1.05
CA LEU A 108 9.90 2.50 0.68
C LEU A 108 9.75 3.06 -0.73
N VAL A 109 8.96 2.41 -1.57
CA VAL A 109 8.56 2.96 -2.88
C VAL A 109 7.20 3.64 -2.75
N VAL A 110 7.05 4.83 -3.32
CA VAL A 110 5.76 5.55 -3.35
C VAL A 110 5.33 5.74 -4.80
N MET A 111 4.17 5.21 -5.16
CA MET A 111 3.65 5.24 -6.53
C MET A 111 2.16 5.59 -6.54
N CYS A 112 1.67 6.09 -7.69
CA CYS A 112 0.23 6.21 -7.91
C CYS A 112 -0.37 4.88 -8.40
N THR A 113 -1.65 4.67 -8.09
CA THR A 113 -2.48 3.71 -8.81
C THR A 113 -3.02 4.36 -10.08
N HIS A 114 -3.34 3.60 -11.13
CA HIS A 114 -3.99 4.17 -12.31
C HIS A 114 -5.35 4.78 -11.95
N GLY A 115 -5.64 5.95 -12.53
CA GLY A 115 -6.96 6.58 -12.43
C GLY A 115 -8.03 5.81 -13.20
N SER A 116 -9.29 6.20 -13.00
CA SER A 116 -10.51 5.54 -13.46
C SER A 116 -10.71 5.42 -14.99
N SER A 117 -9.79 5.89 -15.81
CA SER A 117 -9.87 5.87 -17.28
C SER A 117 -9.16 4.70 -17.96
N GLY A 118 -8.50 3.82 -17.22
CA GLY A 118 -7.82 2.65 -17.78
C GLY A 118 -8.69 1.41 -17.77
N PHE A 119 -8.81 0.76 -18.88
CA PHE A 119 -9.37 -0.56 -19.21
C PHE A 119 -10.15 -1.28 -18.11
N HIS A 120 -11.36 -1.70 -18.43
CA HIS A 120 -12.24 -2.52 -17.59
C HIS A 120 -11.48 -3.70 -16.94
N GLY A 121 -11.23 -3.63 -15.63
CA GLY A 121 -10.76 -4.75 -14.83
C GLY A 121 -9.42 -4.58 -14.09
N MET A 122 -8.50 -3.73 -14.53
CA MET A 122 -7.20 -3.53 -13.87
C MET A 122 -7.25 -2.39 -12.85
N PHE A 123 -6.93 -2.70 -11.57
CA PHE A 123 -7.04 -1.77 -10.44
C PHE A 123 -5.76 -1.01 -10.11
N PHE A 124 -4.64 -1.55 -10.57
CA PHE A 124 -3.30 -0.97 -10.42
C PHE A 124 -2.64 -0.96 -11.79
N GLY A 125 -1.81 0.04 -12.05
CA GLY A 125 -1.00 0.06 -13.26
C GLY A 125 -0.08 -1.16 -13.34
N SER A 126 0.20 -1.63 -14.53
CA SER A 126 1.08 -2.78 -14.77
C SER A 126 2.42 -2.65 -14.06
N ILE A 127 3.03 -1.46 -14.11
CA ILE A 127 4.30 -1.15 -13.43
C ILE A 127 4.17 -1.29 -11.91
N ALA A 128 3.13 -0.69 -11.30
CA ALA A 128 2.92 -0.79 -9.85
C ALA A 128 2.69 -2.24 -9.41
N GLN A 129 1.91 -3.02 -10.17
CA GLN A 129 1.69 -4.44 -9.89
C GLN A 129 2.98 -5.25 -9.93
N GLN A 130 3.82 -5.02 -10.93
CA GLN A 130 5.08 -5.72 -11.09
C GLN A 130 6.09 -5.32 -10.00
N VAL A 131 6.23 -4.02 -9.70
CA VAL A 131 7.11 -3.53 -8.62
C VAL A 131 6.72 -4.17 -7.28
N ILE A 132 5.42 -4.26 -6.97
CA ILE A 132 4.95 -4.92 -5.75
C ILE A 132 5.28 -6.42 -5.76
N SER A 133 5.10 -7.10 -6.89
CA SER A 133 5.38 -8.54 -7.00
C SER A 133 6.87 -8.89 -6.95
N LEU A 134 7.74 -8.01 -7.47
CA LEU A 134 9.20 -8.16 -7.45
C LEU A 134 9.80 -7.75 -6.09
N GLY A 135 9.13 -6.81 -5.39
CA GLY A 135 9.71 -6.03 -4.32
C GLY A 135 10.03 -6.75 -3.02
N ASN A 136 11.11 -6.29 -2.37
CA ASN A 136 11.53 -6.63 -1.01
C ASN A 136 11.22 -5.49 -0.02
N VAL A 137 10.80 -4.34 -0.53
CA VAL A 137 10.45 -3.16 0.27
C VAL A 137 8.95 -2.89 0.15
N PRO A 138 8.35 -2.29 1.18
CA PRO A 138 6.95 -1.90 1.11
C PRO A 138 6.71 -0.89 -0.02
N VAL A 139 5.49 -0.92 -0.56
CA VAL A 139 5.05 0.01 -1.61
C VAL A 139 3.83 0.77 -1.11
N LEU A 140 3.94 2.10 -1.04
CA LEU A 140 2.83 2.99 -0.72
C LEU A 140 2.14 3.41 -2.02
N LEU A 141 0.89 2.98 -2.18
CA LEU A 141 0.07 3.31 -3.32
C LEU A 141 -0.87 4.46 -3.02
N ILE A 142 -0.82 5.50 -3.84
CA ILE A 142 -1.70 6.67 -3.76
C ILE A 142 -2.68 6.65 -4.93
N ARG A 143 -3.96 6.85 -4.65
CA ARG A 143 -4.98 6.92 -5.69
C ARG A 143 -5.05 8.35 -6.24
N PRO A 144 -4.86 8.56 -7.57
CA PRO A 144 -4.98 9.88 -8.17
C PRO A 144 -6.44 10.37 -8.23
N GLY A 145 -6.61 11.66 -8.44
CA GLY A 145 -7.90 12.26 -8.82
C GLY A 145 -8.81 12.73 -7.69
N GLN A 146 -8.39 12.66 -6.43
CA GLN A 146 -9.18 13.25 -5.34
C GLN A 146 -8.37 14.29 -4.56
N LYS A 147 -8.51 15.56 -4.93
CA LYS A 147 -7.92 16.69 -4.17
C LYS A 147 -8.20 16.63 -2.66
N LYS A 148 -9.32 16.00 -2.24
CA LYS A 148 -9.67 15.81 -0.81
C LYS A 148 -8.95 14.63 -0.14
N SER A 149 -8.59 13.55 -0.85
CA SER A 149 -7.97 12.38 -0.21
C SER A 149 -6.45 12.55 -0.04
N THR A 150 -5.79 13.20 -0.97
CA THR A 150 -4.34 13.45 -0.88
C THR A 150 -4.00 14.61 0.05
N SER A 151 -4.84 15.68 0.11
CA SER A 151 -4.65 16.79 1.04
C SER A 151 -4.96 16.41 2.50
N ASN A 152 -5.83 15.42 2.73
CA ASN A 152 -6.26 15.00 4.08
C ASN A 152 -5.55 13.75 4.61
N CYS A 153 -4.52 13.22 3.94
CA CYS A 153 -3.71 12.15 4.49
C CYS A 153 -2.83 12.71 5.61
N ASN A 154 -3.33 12.68 6.84
CA ASN A 154 -2.62 13.22 8.01
C ASN A 154 -1.63 12.23 8.62
N LEU A 155 -1.71 10.97 8.23
CA LEU A 155 -0.90 9.88 8.78
C LEU A 155 -1.04 9.81 10.32
N GLU A 156 -2.29 9.84 10.81
CA GLU A 156 -2.62 9.82 12.24
C GLU A 156 -3.27 8.50 12.68
N THR A 157 -3.95 7.79 11.77
CA THR A 157 -4.62 6.52 12.08
C THR A 157 -4.41 5.50 10.98
N PHE A 158 -3.75 4.39 11.29
CA PHE A 158 -3.49 3.29 10.37
C PHE A 158 -4.43 2.13 10.66
N LEU A 159 -5.14 1.65 9.65
CA LEU A 159 -5.96 0.44 9.72
C LEU A 159 -5.16 -0.74 9.21
N ILE A 160 -5.04 -1.79 10.03
CA ILE A 160 -4.33 -3.02 9.68
C ILE A 160 -5.29 -4.19 9.75
N PRO A 161 -5.83 -4.64 8.63
CA PRO A 161 -6.57 -5.89 8.54
C PRO A 161 -5.64 -7.09 8.70
N LEU A 162 -6.06 -8.05 9.52
CA LEU A 162 -5.36 -9.29 9.78
C LEU A 162 -6.33 -10.47 9.53
N ASP A 163 -5.79 -11.62 9.19
CA ASP A 163 -6.55 -12.84 8.96
C ASP A 163 -6.29 -13.94 10.01
N GLY A 164 -5.48 -13.62 11.04
CA GLY A 164 -5.10 -14.55 12.07
C GLY A 164 -3.93 -15.47 11.69
N ASN A 165 -3.35 -15.31 10.49
CA ASN A 165 -2.16 -16.05 10.10
C ASN A 165 -0.89 -15.35 10.63
N PRO A 166 -0.07 -16.02 11.47
CA PRO A 166 1.17 -15.44 11.98
C PRO A 166 2.18 -15.03 10.88
N GLU A 167 2.17 -15.70 9.73
CA GLU A 167 3.04 -15.33 8.61
C GLU A 167 2.74 -13.91 8.08
N HIS A 168 1.50 -13.44 8.25
CA HIS A 168 1.06 -12.10 7.82
C HIS A 168 1.31 -11.02 8.88
N GLU A 169 1.67 -11.39 10.11
CA GLU A 169 1.95 -10.43 11.19
C GLU A 169 3.18 -9.56 10.90
N HIS A 170 4.05 -9.99 10.01
CA HIS A 170 5.23 -9.22 9.65
C HIS A 170 4.87 -7.82 9.09
N VAL A 171 3.65 -7.63 8.56
CA VAL A 171 3.12 -6.32 8.20
C VAL A 171 3.12 -5.33 9.37
N LEU A 172 2.93 -5.85 10.60
CA LEU A 172 2.93 -5.05 11.83
C LEU A 172 4.30 -4.43 12.10
N HIS A 173 5.38 -5.07 11.69
CA HIS A 173 6.72 -4.52 11.83
C HIS A 173 6.86 -3.19 11.08
N TYR A 174 6.54 -3.18 9.78
CA TYR A 174 6.59 -1.98 8.94
C TYR A 174 5.59 -0.91 9.40
N ALA A 175 4.35 -1.35 9.68
CA ALA A 175 3.30 -0.44 10.15
C ALA A 175 3.70 0.23 11.48
N SER A 176 4.30 -0.51 12.40
CA SER A 176 4.74 0.01 13.70
C SER A 176 5.85 1.04 13.57
N VAL A 177 6.82 0.81 12.69
CA VAL A 177 7.90 1.75 12.44
C VAL A 177 7.34 3.07 11.91
N ILE A 178 6.52 3.01 10.86
CA ILE A 178 5.92 4.22 10.27
C ILE A 178 4.99 4.92 11.28
N ALA A 179 4.17 4.15 12.00
CA ALA A 179 3.26 4.72 13.00
C ALA A 179 3.99 5.45 14.11
N LYS A 180 5.08 4.89 14.63
CA LYS A 180 5.93 5.55 15.63
C LYS A 180 6.53 6.85 15.10
N MET A 181 7.11 6.80 13.90
CA MET A 181 7.73 7.99 13.29
C MET A 181 6.70 9.07 12.99
N CYS A 182 5.47 8.70 12.62
CA CYS A 182 4.38 9.63 12.35
C CYS A 182 3.62 10.09 13.61
N GLY A 183 3.82 9.44 14.77
CA GLY A 183 2.96 9.62 15.94
C GLY A 183 1.53 9.11 15.74
N ALA A 184 1.34 8.13 14.86
CA ALA A 184 0.05 7.61 14.46
C ALA A 184 -0.46 6.51 15.42
N ALA A 185 -1.79 6.41 15.52
CA ALA A 185 -2.46 5.29 16.17
C ALA A 185 -2.64 4.13 15.19
N ILE A 186 -2.72 2.91 15.70
CA ILE A 186 -3.03 1.70 14.94
C ILE A 186 -4.41 1.17 15.33
N HIS A 187 -5.22 0.82 14.35
CA HIS A 187 -6.45 0.05 14.53
C HIS A 187 -6.32 -1.31 13.85
N LEU A 188 -6.35 -2.39 14.65
CA LEU A 188 -6.31 -3.76 14.14
C LEU A 188 -7.74 -4.24 13.81
N LEU A 189 -7.91 -4.96 12.71
CA LEU A 189 -9.20 -5.48 12.28
C LEU A 189 -9.08 -6.96 11.90
N ILE A 190 -9.96 -7.80 12.41
CA ILE A 190 -10.25 -9.11 11.82
C ILE A 190 -11.65 -9.10 11.23
N ALA A 191 -11.74 -9.50 9.96
CA ALA A 191 -13.01 -9.76 9.29
C ALA A 191 -13.35 -11.25 9.39
N VAL A 192 -14.36 -11.57 10.17
CA VAL A 192 -14.92 -12.94 10.26
C VAL A 192 -16.04 -13.02 9.22
N PRO A 193 -15.98 -13.96 8.25
CA PRO A 193 -17.05 -14.12 7.27
C PRO A 193 -18.40 -14.38 7.95
N ASP A 194 -19.45 -13.76 7.46
CA ASP A 194 -20.81 -14.12 7.84
C ASP A 194 -21.34 -15.27 6.96
N PHE A 195 -22.48 -15.84 7.35
CA PHE A 195 -23.09 -16.94 6.61
C PHE A 195 -23.42 -16.59 5.17
N GLY A 196 -23.71 -15.32 4.86
CA GLY A 196 -24.04 -14.84 3.53
C GLY A 196 -22.82 -14.64 2.62
N SER A 197 -21.64 -14.48 3.20
CA SER A 197 -20.38 -14.24 2.48
C SER A 197 -19.54 -15.49 2.21
N MET A 198 -19.95 -16.63 2.78
CA MET A 198 -19.29 -17.93 2.56
C MET A 198 -19.69 -18.53 1.23
N SER A 199 -18.71 -18.85 0.38
CA SER A 199 -18.92 -19.47 -0.91
C SER A 199 -18.74 -20.99 -0.87
N GLY A 200 -19.44 -21.72 -1.76
CA GLY A 200 -19.20 -23.13 -2.06
C GLY A 200 -19.63 -24.11 -0.97
N LEU A 201 -18.74 -25.02 -0.61
CA LEU A 201 -19.00 -26.17 0.29
C LEU A 201 -19.56 -25.77 1.64
N ILE A 202 -19.11 -24.65 2.23
CA ILE A 202 -19.56 -24.17 3.55
C ILE A 202 -21.03 -23.74 3.51
N THR A 203 -21.48 -23.15 2.39
CA THR A 203 -22.89 -22.80 2.19
C THR A 203 -23.78 -24.06 2.17
N VAL A 204 -23.29 -25.15 1.55
CA VAL A 204 -23.97 -26.44 1.51
C VAL A 204 -24.01 -27.08 2.89
N VAL A 205 -22.87 -27.10 3.62
CA VAL A 205 -22.79 -27.61 5.00
C VAL A 205 -23.72 -26.84 5.92
N ASN A 206 -23.80 -25.52 5.79
CA ASN A 206 -24.71 -24.69 6.61
C ASN A 206 -26.20 -25.01 6.35
N ARG A 207 -26.57 -25.38 5.11
CA ARG A 207 -27.95 -25.82 4.80
C ARG A 207 -28.27 -27.19 5.43
N ILE A 208 -27.27 -28.07 5.56
CA ILE A 208 -27.44 -29.43 6.07
C ILE A 208 -27.30 -29.47 7.59
N LEU A 209 -26.40 -28.69 8.17
CA LEU A 209 -26.06 -28.69 9.59
C LEU A 209 -25.93 -27.25 10.17
N PRO A 210 -27.02 -26.47 10.21
CA PRO A 210 -26.98 -25.07 10.61
C PRO A 210 -26.50 -24.85 12.07
N GLY A 211 -26.81 -25.77 12.96
CA GLY A 211 -26.39 -25.69 14.37
C GLY A 211 -24.89 -25.90 14.59
N THR A 212 -24.24 -26.71 13.78
CA THR A 212 -22.79 -26.95 13.85
C THR A 212 -22.00 -25.75 13.33
N THR A 213 -22.46 -25.15 12.24
CA THR A 213 -21.81 -23.95 11.66
C THR A 213 -21.94 -22.73 12.58
N SER A 214 -23.09 -22.59 13.26
CA SER A 214 -23.28 -21.53 14.26
C SER A 214 -22.30 -21.68 15.43
N LYS A 215 -22.17 -22.88 15.99
CA LYS A 215 -21.21 -23.16 17.07
C LYS A 215 -19.76 -22.93 16.65
N MET A 216 -19.37 -23.33 15.44
CA MET A 216 -18.03 -23.03 14.91
C MET A 216 -17.78 -21.51 14.83
N MET A 217 -18.77 -20.75 14.35
CA MET A 217 -18.66 -19.28 14.30
C MET A 217 -18.57 -18.64 15.68
N ASP A 218 -19.26 -19.20 16.67
CA ASP A 218 -19.22 -18.70 18.04
C ASP A 218 -17.86 -18.95 18.72
N MET A 219 -17.08 -19.92 18.24
CA MET A 219 -15.71 -20.18 18.71
C MET A 219 -14.67 -19.26 18.04
N ILE A 220 -14.86 -18.89 16.77
CA ILE A 220 -13.89 -18.07 16.02
C ILE A 220 -13.76 -16.65 16.60
N VAL A 221 -14.85 -16.06 17.09
CA VAL A 221 -14.83 -14.67 17.59
C VAL A 221 -14.04 -14.52 18.89
N PRO A 222 -14.18 -15.38 19.91
CA PRO A 222 -13.34 -15.35 21.10
C PRO A 222 -11.85 -15.50 20.78
N ASP A 223 -11.48 -16.45 19.91
CA ASP A 223 -10.09 -16.69 19.53
C ASP A 223 -9.50 -15.48 18.80
N ALA A 224 -10.26 -14.92 17.85
CA ALA A 224 -9.87 -13.70 17.16
C ALA A 224 -9.72 -12.51 18.12
N LYS A 225 -10.56 -12.41 19.14
CA LYS A 225 -10.48 -11.36 20.16
C LYS A 225 -9.22 -11.48 21.01
N GLU A 226 -8.93 -12.70 21.49
CA GLU A 226 -7.75 -12.96 22.31
C GLU A 226 -6.47 -12.68 21.50
N TYR A 227 -6.40 -13.15 20.26
CA TYR A 227 -5.31 -12.87 19.33
C TYR A 227 -5.08 -11.36 19.13
N LEU A 228 -6.13 -10.60 18.81
CA LEU A 228 -6.03 -9.14 18.64
C LEU A 228 -5.63 -8.42 19.91
N LYS A 229 -6.08 -8.90 21.08
CA LYS A 229 -5.71 -8.35 22.38
C LYS A 229 -4.22 -8.51 22.65
N GLN A 230 -3.66 -9.69 22.40
CA GLN A 230 -2.23 -9.94 22.54
C GLN A 230 -1.38 -9.04 21.64
N LEU A 231 -1.80 -8.85 20.38
CA LEU A 231 -1.13 -7.92 19.46
C LEU A 231 -1.26 -6.46 19.91
N GLN A 232 -2.43 -6.06 20.37
CA GLN A 232 -2.66 -4.73 20.93
C GLN A 232 -1.73 -4.45 22.11
N GLU A 233 -1.62 -5.38 23.06
CA GLU A 233 -0.75 -5.24 24.24
C GLU A 233 0.73 -5.08 23.81
N LYS A 234 1.21 -5.89 22.86
CA LYS A 234 2.57 -5.77 22.30
C LYS A 234 2.82 -4.39 21.69
N LEU A 235 1.85 -3.87 20.92
CA LEU A 235 1.97 -2.57 20.27
C LEU A 235 1.92 -1.42 21.28
N ILE A 236 1.05 -1.49 22.29
CA ILE A 236 0.97 -0.51 23.38
C ILE A 236 2.27 -0.48 24.19
N LEU A 237 2.82 -1.64 24.55
CA LEU A 237 4.12 -1.73 25.22
C LEU A 237 5.25 -1.15 24.38
N SER A 238 5.13 -1.16 23.05
CA SER A 238 6.07 -0.52 22.14
C SER A 238 5.84 0.99 21.96
N GLY A 239 4.86 1.59 22.68
CA GLY A 239 4.56 3.01 22.66
C GLY A 239 3.57 3.45 21.56
N ILE A 240 2.84 2.53 20.95
CA ILE A 240 1.87 2.85 19.88
C ILE A 240 0.44 2.78 20.42
N LYS A 241 -0.32 3.87 20.28
CA LYS A 241 -1.75 3.89 20.60
C LYS A 241 -2.49 2.89 19.71
N THR A 242 -3.02 1.83 20.31
CA THR A 242 -3.61 0.73 19.53
C THR A 242 -5.01 0.39 20.01
N THR A 243 -5.91 0.21 19.06
CA THR A 243 -7.28 -0.29 19.28
C THR A 243 -7.55 -1.45 18.32
N PHE A 244 -8.62 -2.21 18.55
CA PHE A 244 -9.00 -3.26 17.60
C PHE A 244 -10.52 -3.42 17.50
N SER A 245 -10.95 -4.07 16.43
CA SER A 245 -12.33 -4.52 16.25
C SER A 245 -12.39 -5.83 15.47
N ILE A 246 -13.51 -6.54 15.62
CA ILE A 246 -13.87 -7.71 14.83
C ILE A 246 -15.13 -7.34 14.07
N SER A 247 -15.16 -7.58 12.75
CA SER A 247 -16.31 -7.32 11.89
C SER A 247 -16.83 -8.62 11.30
N ARG A 248 -18.13 -8.90 11.44
CA ARG A 248 -18.80 -10.00 10.75
C ARG A 248 -19.29 -9.50 9.39
N ASN A 249 -18.46 -9.60 8.37
CA ASN A 249 -18.78 -9.17 7.01
C ASN A 249 -17.77 -9.73 6.01
N ASN A 250 -18.04 -9.56 4.71
CA ASN A 250 -17.03 -9.75 3.69
C ASN A 250 -15.81 -8.88 3.97
N PRO A 251 -14.55 -9.40 3.86
CA PRO A 251 -13.35 -8.69 4.24
C PRO A 251 -13.21 -7.29 3.61
N ALA A 252 -13.47 -7.14 2.30
CA ALA A 252 -13.34 -5.84 1.64
C ALA A 252 -14.34 -4.81 2.20
N LYS A 253 -15.58 -5.24 2.47
CA LYS A 253 -16.60 -4.38 3.08
C LYS A 253 -16.26 -4.05 4.53
N ALA A 254 -15.84 -5.05 5.33
CA ALA A 254 -15.41 -4.85 6.71
C ALA A 254 -14.29 -3.82 6.82
N ILE A 255 -13.28 -3.90 5.94
CA ILE A 255 -12.16 -2.95 5.89
C ILE A 255 -12.65 -1.55 5.52
N SER A 256 -13.45 -1.42 4.46
CA SER A 256 -13.96 -0.12 4.01
C SER A 256 -14.84 0.57 5.06
N ASP A 257 -15.73 -0.19 5.72
CA ASP A 257 -16.63 0.35 6.75
C ASP A 257 -15.86 0.72 8.02
N THR A 258 -14.89 -0.12 8.43
CA THR A 258 -14.03 0.18 9.58
C THR A 258 -13.14 1.38 9.31
N ALA A 259 -12.54 1.49 8.11
CA ALA A 259 -11.73 2.64 7.75
C ALA A 259 -12.48 3.97 7.91
N LYS A 260 -13.74 4.02 7.48
CA LYS A 260 -14.62 5.18 7.67
C LYS A 260 -14.92 5.43 9.15
N LYS A 261 -15.26 4.37 9.91
CA LYS A 261 -15.63 4.45 11.33
C LYS A 261 -14.49 5.00 12.19
N VAL A 262 -13.26 4.51 11.97
CA VAL A 262 -12.09 4.93 12.74
C VAL A 262 -11.38 6.15 12.14
N LYS A 263 -11.87 6.68 11.02
CA LYS A 263 -11.27 7.78 10.24
C LYS A 263 -9.81 7.47 9.89
N ALA A 264 -9.57 6.27 9.36
CA ALA A 264 -8.24 5.87 8.95
C ALA A 264 -7.70 6.75 7.83
N ASP A 265 -6.40 7.04 7.88
CA ASP A 265 -5.64 7.78 6.87
C ASP A 265 -4.87 6.86 5.92
N LEU A 266 -4.58 5.65 6.39
CA LEU A 266 -3.77 4.66 5.69
C LEU A 266 -4.32 3.27 5.98
N ILE A 267 -4.38 2.41 4.97
CA ILE A 267 -4.63 0.98 5.15
C ILE A 267 -3.32 0.24 4.87
N VAL A 268 -2.91 -0.63 5.79
CA VAL A 268 -1.68 -1.44 5.64
C VAL A 268 -2.07 -2.90 5.41
N LEU A 269 -1.61 -3.48 4.32
CA LEU A 269 -1.99 -4.83 3.89
C LEU A 269 -0.76 -5.71 3.66
N ALA A 270 -0.81 -6.92 4.16
CA ALA A 270 0.08 -7.99 3.73
C ALA A 270 -0.32 -8.46 2.32
N THR A 271 0.66 -8.67 1.46
CA THR A 271 0.44 -9.21 0.11
C THR A 271 1.28 -10.46 -0.09
N HIS A 272 0.69 -11.51 -0.66
CA HIS A 272 1.41 -12.74 -0.94
C HIS A 272 2.25 -12.55 -2.21
N GLY A 273 3.56 -12.73 -2.10
CA GLY A 273 4.46 -12.81 -3.24
C GLY A 273 4.35 -14.16 -3.94
N THR A 274 3.31 -14.40 -4.72
CA THR A 274 3.22 -15.59 -5.59
C THR A 274 3.89 -15.30 -6.93
N LYS A 275 4.48 -16.34 -7.53
CA LYS A 275 5.13 -16.21 -8.85
C LYS A 275 4.11 -15.80 -9.93
N GLY A 276 4.30 -14.60 -10.48
CA GLY A 276 3.49 -14.03 -11.55
C GLY A 276 2.49 -12.95 -11.09
N ALA A 277 2.43 -11.84 -11.84
CA ALA A 277 1.61 -10.68 -11.48
C ALA A 277 0.10 -11.00 -11.43
N GLU A 278 -0.40 -11.90 -12.28
CA GLU A 278 -1.81 -12.30 -12.30
C GLU A 278 -2.19 -13.15 -11.08
N ALA A 279 -1.38 -14.19 -10.75
CA ALA A 279 -1.62 -15.04 -9.59
C ALA A 279 -1.52 -14.28 -8.26
N PHE A 280 -0.71 -13.21 -8.19
CA PHE A 280 -0.58 -12.34 -7.03
C PHE A 280 -1.92 -11.66 -6.68
N TRP A 281 -2.75 -11.35 -7.66
CA TRP A 281 -4.00 -10.61 -7.46
C TRP A 281 -5.23 -11.50 -7.38
N GLU A 282 -5.16 -12.76 -7.84
CA GLU A 282 -6.27 -13.71 -7.74
C GLU A 282 -6.59 -14.04 -6.27
N GLY A 283 -7.84 -13.84 -5.90
CA GLY A 283 -8.31 -14.04 -4.51
C GLY A 283 -7.93 -12.95 -3.51
N SER A 284 -7.07 -11.99 -3.88
CA SER A 284 -6.63 -10.91 -3.00
C SER A 284 -7.77 -9.95 -2.65
N VAL A 285 -7.76 -9.47 -1.40
CA VAL A 285 -8.68 -8.43 -0.92
C VAL A 285 -8.26 -7.05 -1.45
N THR A 286 -6.99 -6.86 -1.75
CA THR A 286 -6.38 -5.59 -2.16
C THR A 286 -7.06 -4.93 -3.37
N PRO A 287 -7.35 -5.63 -4.49
CA PRO A 287 -8.08 -5.03 -5.61
C PRO A 287 -9.50 -4.57 -5.25
N LYS A 288 -10.18 -5.33 -4.37
CA LYS A 288 -11.54 -4.99 -3.92
C LYS A 288 -11.54 -3.75 -3.03
N ILE A 289 -10.53 -3.62 -2.16
CA ILE A 289 -10.35 -2.44 -1.30
C ILE A 289 -10.03 -1.23 -2.16
N SER A 290 -9.13 -1.36 -3.13
CA SER A 290 -8.77 -0.27 -4.04
C SER A 290 -9.98 0.28 -4.82
N LYS A 291 -11.00 -0.56 -5.09
CA LYS A 291 -12.27 -0.09 -5.69
C LYS A 291 -13.15 0.68 -4.73
N SER A 292 -13.26 0.21 -3.49
CA SER A 292 -14.24 0.67 -2.52
C SER A 292 -13.73 1.75 -1.56
N CYS A 293 -12.41 1.94 -1.50
CA CYS A 293 -11.75 2.86 -0.59
C CYS A 293 -10.72 3.73 -1.33
N ASN A 294 -10.73 5.04 -1.04
CA ASN A 294 -9.83 6.01 -1.67
C ASN A 294 -8.60 6.33 -0.81
N LEU A 295 -8.40 5.61 0.28
CA LEU A 295 -7.26 5.82 1.15
C LEU A 295 -5.97 5.29 0.52
N PRO A 296 -4.82 5.88 0.86
CA PRO A 296 -3.52 5.29 0.59
C PRO A 296 -3.43 3.85 1.10
N LEU A 297 -2.75 2.99 0.33
CA LEU A 297 -2.53 1.59 0.68
C LEU A 297 -1.03 1.33 0.82
N LEU A 298 -0.58 0.96 2.00
CA LEU A 298 0.77 0.44 2.20
C LEU A 298 0.73 -1.07 2.01
N LEU A 299 1.40 -1.55 0.99
CA LEU A 299 1.47 -2.97 0.65
C LEU A 299 2.83 -3.52 1.08
N VAL A 300 2.80 -4.57 1.88
CA VAL A 300 3.99 -5.25 2.40
C VAL A 300 3.99 -6.68 1.88
N SER A 301 5.02 -7.03 1.10
CA SER A 301 5.15 -8.38 0.55
C SER A 301 5.51 -9.38 1.65
N VAL A 302 4.72 -10.43 1.78
CA VAL A 302 5.05 -11.61 2.60
C VAL A 302 5.79 -12.59 1.70
N ARG A 303 7.10 -12.72 1.90
CA ARG A 303 7.90 -13.75 1.20
C ARG A 303 8.00 -14.99 2.06
N LYS A 304 7.80 -16.13 1.42
CA LYS A 304 8.24 -17.42 1.95
C LYS A 304 9.73 -17.59 1.74
#